data_7bb3164ff357e6425093e7110c584568
#
_entry.id   7bb3164ff357e6425093e7110c584568
#
_cell.length_a   1.000
_cell.length_b   1.000
_cell.length_c   1.000
_cell.angle_alpha   90.00
_cell.angle_beta   90.00
_cell.angle_gamma   90.00
#
_symmetry.space_group_name_H-M   'P 1'
#
loop_
_entity.id
_entity.type
_entity.pdbx_description
1 polymer ?
#
loop_
_entity_poly.entity_id
_entity_poly.type
_entity_poly.pdbx_seq_one_letter_code
_entity_poly.pdbx_strand_id
1 'polypeptide(L)'
;MLTDCACGHAGLKRGWNIKTLKREKENQMERLPYTEILKTNINVTNIDEAVGYIDKYLEQMRGEYICISNVHTTVTAYRDEEYRKVQNGSILNMPDGKPLSIVQKLRGYTQAGRVPGPDLMPAIFKLSEKRGYRHYFYGSTPETIEKLGIRLKEAYPRLQIVGMYSPPFRPMTVEEDAEIIEQINETKPDFIWVGLGAPKQERWMAEHKGKVNGIMLGVGAGFDFHAGTVLRAPRWMQEVCMEWLWRMMQDPKRLFPRYLD
;
A
#
# COMPACT_ATOMS: atom_id res chain seq x y z
N MET A 1 38.96 47.06 -50.14
CA MET A 1 37.79 46.28 -50.46
C MET A 1 37.39 45.57 -49.16
N LEU A 2 36.36 46.09 -48.54
CA LEU A 2 35.79 45.66 -47.30
C LEU A 2 34.67 44.67 -47.60
N THR A 3 34.60 43.57 -46.88
CA THR A 3 33.40 42.75 -46.81
C THR A 3 33.10 42.42 -45.34
N ASP A 4 32.04 43.04 -44.82
CA ASP A 4 31.42 42.85 -43.57
C ASP A 4 30.86 41.41 -43.47
N CYS A 5 31.14 40.73 -42.37
CA CYS A 5 30.48 39.50 -41.98
C CYS A 5 29.65 39.78 -40.71
N ALA A 6 28.36 40.00 -40.88
CA ALA A 6 27.38 40.15 -39.84
C ALA A 6 27.01 38.76 -39.29
N CYS A 7 27.48 38.44 -38.06
CA CYS A 7 27.05 37.26 -37.31
C CYS A 7 25.79 37.57 -36.51
N GLY A 8 24.64 37.14 -37.02
CA GLY A 8 23.35 37.25 -36.34
C GLY A 8 23.26 36.26 -35.13
N HIS A 9 23.33 36.79 -33.91
CA HIS A 9 22.99 36.07 -32.69
C HIS A 9 21.47 35.99 -32.54
N ALA A 10 20.88 34.88 -33.00
CA ALA A 10 19.52 34.54 -32.66
C ALA A 10 19.47 33.98 -31.21
N GLY A 11 19.34 34.87 -30.24
CA GLY A 11 19.11 34.53 -28.85
C GLY A 11 17.71 34.01 -28.66
N LEU A 12 17.53 32.68 -28.64
CA LEU A 12 16.32 32.02 -28.17
C LEU A 12 16.19 32.24 -26.64
N LYS A 13 15.57 33.35 -26.24
CA LYS A 13 15.04 33.51 -24.88
C LYS A 13 13.85 32.56 -24.75
N ARG A 14 14.09 31.33 -24.22
CA ARG A 14 13.01 30.49 -23.66
C ARG A 14 12.42 31.23 -22.46
N GLY A 15 11.34 31.96 -22.71
CA GLY A 15 10.54 32.54 -21.63
C GLY A 15 9.95 31.42 -20.76
N TRP A 16 10.60 31.14 -19.66
CA TRP A 16 10.06 30.25 -18.62
C TRP A 16 8.81 30.93 -18.04
N ASN A 17 7.65 30.37 -18.37
CA ASN A 17 6.38 30.88 -17.87
C ASN A 17 6.24 30.48 -16.38
N ILE A 18 6.19 31.48 -15.51
CA ILE A 18 6.02 31.28 -14.04
C ILE A 18 4.80 30.40 -13.73
N LYS A 19 3.76 30.42 -14.59
CA LYS A 19 2.59 29.53 -14.48
C LYS A 19 2.94 28.06 -14.75
N THR A 20 3.86 27.78 -15.68
CA THR A 20 4.35 26.42 -15.98
C THR A 20 5.19 25.89 -14.81
N LEU A 21 6.09 26.70 -14.25
CA LEU A 21 6.90 26.35 -13.09
C LEU A 21 6.06 26.15 -11.81
N LYS A 22 4.97 26.93 -11.62
CA LYS A 22 4.02 26.67 -10.52
C LYS A 22 3.28 25.35 -10.72
N ARG A 23 2.81 25.07 -11.95
CA ARG A 23 2.12 23.81 -12.26
C ARG A 23 3.03 22.58 -12.13
N GLU A 24 4.29 22.70 -12.50
CA GLU A 24 5.29 21.62 -12.33
C GLU A 24 5.63 21.40 -10.86
N LYS A 25 5.70 22.44 -10.02
CA LYS A 25 5.87 22.32 -8.56
C LYS A 25 4.62 21.75 -7.87
N GLU A 26 3.42 22.10 -8.34
CA GLU A 26 2.17 21.55 -7.82
C GLU A 26 1.97 20.07 -8.19
N ASN A 27 2.63 19.58 -9.24
CA ASN A 27 2.54 18.21 -9.72
C ASN A 27 3.63 17.28 -9.15
N GLN A 28 4.59 17.82 -8.38
CA GLN A 28 5.62 16.99 -7.78
C GLN A 28 5.11 16.41 -6.48
N MET A 29 5.06 15.06 -6.39
CA MET A 29 4.63 14.36 -5.19
C MET A 29 5.54 14.71 -4.00
N GLU A 30 4.99 15.37 -2.99
CA GLU A 30 5.68 15.68 -1.74
C GLU A 30 5.92 14.37 -0.97
N ARG A 31 7.15 14.11 -0.56
CA ARG A 31 7.45 12.90 0.22
C ARG A 31 6.93 13.05 1.65
N LEU A 32 6.17 12.06 2.11
CA LEU A 32 5.84 11.96 3.54
C LEU A 32 7.11 11.75 4.35
N PRO A 33 7.24 12.39 5.53
CA PRO A 33 8.36 12.14 6.43
C PRO A 33 8.36 10.66 6.84
N TYR A 34 9.54 10.15 7.17
CA TYR A 34 9.69 8.78 7.66
C TYR A 34 10.68 8.72 8.83
N THR A 35 10.59 7.65 9.58
CA THR A 35 11.59 7.27 10.59
C THR A 35 12.18 5.92 10.24
N GLU A 36 13.48 5.78 10.37
CA GLU A 36 14.13 4.48 10.23
C GLU A 36 13.96 3.68 11.54
N ILE A 37 13.30 2.52 11.47
CA ILE A 37 13.13 1.59 12.59
C ILE A 37 13.70 0.24 12.16
N LEU A 38 14.75 -0.25 12.83
CA LEU A 38 15.46 -1.47 12.47
C LEU A 38 15.84 -1.50 10.98
N LYS A 39 16.44 -0.41 10.48
CA LYS A 39 16.86 -0.23 9.08
C LYS A 39 15.71 -0.20 8.06
N THR A 40 14.45 -0.15 8.53
CA THR A 40 13.27 -0.04 7.68
C THR A 40 12.69 1.37 7.77
N ASN A 41 12.48 2.01 6.63
CA ASN A 41 11.89 3.34 6.53
C ASN A 41 10.37 3.23 6.71
N ILE A 42 9.85 3.76 7.82
CA ILE A 42 8.41 3.76 8.14
C ILE A 42 7.90 5.19 8.04
N ASN A 43 6.92 5.44 7.18
CA ASN A 43 6.34 6.77 7.02
C ASN A 43 5.66 7.23 8.32
N VAL A 44 5.81 8.52 8.60
CA VAL A 44 5.11 9.18 9.71
C VAL A 44 3.78 9.68 9.18
N THR A 45 2.70 9.07 9.59
CA THR A 45 1.34 9.38 9.12
C THR A 45 0.28 8.80 10.07
N ASN A 46 -0.97 9.07 9.76
CA ASN A 46 -2.17 8.48 10.38
C ASN A 46 -3.18 8.14 9.27
N ILE A 47 -4.32 7.54 9.63
CA ILE A 47 -5.31 7.10 8.63
C ILE A 47 -5.79 8.24 7.74
N ASP A 48 -6.16 9.39 8.33
CA ASP A 48 -6.74 10.50 7.57
C ASP A 48 -5.72 11.14 6.62
N GLU A 49 -4.49 11.34 7.11
CA GLU A 49 -3.37 11.83 6.29
C GLU A 49 -3.02 10.85 5.17
N ALA A 50 -2.97 9.54 5.48
CA ALA A 50 -2.67 8.51 4.49
C ALA A 50 -3.71 8.48 3.37
N VAL A 51 -5.00 8.50 3.72
CA VAL A 51 -6.11 8.53 2.75
C VAL A 51 -6.07 9.81 1.91
N GLY A 52 -5.89 10.97 2.54
CA GLY A 52 -5.78 12.25 1.83
C GLY A 52 -4.57 12.31 0.90
N TYR A 53 -3.43 11.75 1.33
CA TYR A 53 -2.23 11.66 0.51
C TYR A 53 -2.42 10.74 -0.70
N ILE A 54 -3.02 9.56 -0.50
CA ILE A 54 -3.32 8.62 -1.59
C ILE A 54 -4.30 9.26 -2.59
N ASP A 55 -5.38 9.89 -2.12
CA ASP A 55 -6.36 10.58 -2.98
C ASP A 55 -5.69 11.68 -3.83
N LYS A 56 -4.82 12.48 -3.21
CA LYS A 56 -4.12 13.59 -3.88
C LYS A 56 -3.15 13.12 -4.96
N TYR A 57 -2.46 11.99 -4.72
CA TYR A 57 -1.35 11.54 -5.57
C TYR A 57 -1.59 10.20 -6.28
N LEU A 58 -2.85 9.74 -6.36
CA LEU A 58 -3.20 8.42 -6.89
C LEU A 58 -2.61 8.18 -8.29
N GLU A 59 -2.71 9.17 -9.18
CA GLU A 59 -2.21 9.03 -10.55
C GLU A 59 -0.68 8.90 -10.62
N GLN A 60 0.06 9.56 -9.71
CA GLN A 60 1.52 9.45 -9.64
C GLN A 60 1.98 8.15 -8.99
N MET A 61 1.08 7.48 -8.27
CA MET A 61 1.35 6.21 -7.57
C MET A 61 0.95 4.98 -8.40
N ARG A 62 0.39 5.15 -9.61
CA ARG A 62 0.04 4.00 -10.46
C ARG A 62 1.26 3.16 -10.77
N GLY A 63 1.10 1.85 -10.67
CA GLY A 63 2.19 0.90 -10.85
C GLY A 63 3.11 0.74 -9.65
N GLU A 64 2.91 1.51 -8.58
CA GLU A 64 3.67 1.44 -7.34
C GLU A 64 2.98 0.55 -6.31
N TYR A 65 3.65 0.32 -5.17
CA TYR A 65 3.09 -0.45 -4.07
C TYR A 65 3.29 0.21 -2.71
N ILE A 66 2.35 -0.08 -1.82
CA ILE A 66 2.34 0.38 -0.42
C ILE A 66 2.50 -0.84 0.49
N CYS A 67 3.52 -0.80 1.34
CA CYS A 67 3.69 -1.74 2.44
C CYS A 67 2.96 -1.24 3.69
N ILE A 68 2.44 -2.18 4.48
CA ILE A 68 1.84 -1.91 5.78
C ILE A 68 2.62 -2.71 6.82
N SER A 69 3.54 -2.03 7.50
CA SER A 69 4.53 -2.64 8.37
C SER A 69 4.08 -2.72 9.83
N ASN A 70 4.33 -3.86 10.41
CA ASN A 70 4.21 -4.10 11.85
C ASN A 70 5.55 -4.58 12.43
N VAL A 71 5.59 -4.88 13.73
CA VAL A 71 6.82 -5.34 14.41
C VAL A 71 7.41 -6.57 13.71
N HIS A 72 6.58 -7.55 13.35
CA HIS A 72 7.06 -8.76 12.69
C HIS A 72 7.71 -8.47 11.33
N THR A 73 7.05 -7.72 10.45
CA THR A 73 7.63 -7.38 9.13
C THR A 73 8.90 -6.55 9.26
N THR A 74 8.97 -5.67 10.27
CA THR A 74 10.16 -4.84 10.54
C THR A 74 11.33 -5.69 11.05
N VAL A 75 11.06 -6.66 11.95
CA VAL A 75 12.09 -7.61 12.42
C VAL A 75 12.54 -8.54 11.30
N THR A 76 11.61 -9.04 10.48
CA THR A 76 11.94 -9.84 9.30
C THR A 76 12.85 -9.05 8.35
N ALA A 77 12.53 -7.78 8.06
CA ALA A 77 13.36 -6.92 7.21
C ALA A 77 14.74 -6.61 7.83
N TYR A 78 14.83 -6.57 9.16
CA TYR A 78 16.13 -6.43 9.83
C TYR A 78 17.05 -7.63 9.60
N ARG A 79 16.50 -8.84 9.62
CA ARG A 79 17.23 -10.12 9.45
C ARG A 79 17.45 -10.48 7.97
N ASP A 80 16.52 -10.11 7.07
CA ASP A 80 16.53 -10.42 5.64
C ASP A 80 16.73 -9.13 4.83
N GLU A 81 17.94 -8.99 4.25
CA GLU A 81 18.29 -7.80 3.47
C GLU A 81 17.46 -7.66 2.21
N GLU A 82 17.16 -8.74 1.51
CA GLU A 82 16.36 -8.71 0.30
C GLU A 82 14.91 -8.27 0.62
N TYR A 83 14.33 -8.79 1.70
CA TYR A 83 13.03 -8.34 2.15
C TYR A 83 13.06 -6.87 2.62
N ARG A 84 14.16 -6.42 3.24
CA ARG A 84 14.33 -5.01 3.59
C ARG A 84 14.38 -4.10 2.37
N LYS A 85 15.05 -4.52 1.28
CA LYS A 85 15.02 -3.79 0.00
C LYS A 85 13.60 -3.67 -0.55
N VAL A 86 12.80 -4.73 -0.44
CA VAL A 86 11.38 -4.71 -0.81
C VAL A 86 10.61 -3.69 0.04
N GLN A 87 10.75 -3.73 1.37
CA GLN A 87 10.07 -2.78 2.26
C GLN A 87 10.47 -1.32 1.97
N ASN A 88 11.77 -1.05 1.81
CA ASN A 88 12.30 0.30 1.56
C ASN A 88 12.11 0.78 0.11
N GLY A 89 11.81 -0.13 -0.82
CA GLY A 89 11.51 0.16 -2.22
C GLY A 89 10.04 0.51 -2.48
N SER A 90 9.17 0.37 -1.47
CA SER A 90 7.77 0.79 -1.55
C SER A 90 7.65 2.31 -1.63
N ILE A 91 6.62 2.80 -2.34
CA ILE A 91 6.36 4.25 -2.42
C ILE A 91 5.93 4.82 -1.06
N LEU A 92 5.23 4.01 -0.27
CA LEU A 92 4.87 4.27 1.12
C LEU A 92 5.01 2.98 1.94
N ASN A 93 5.49 3.14 3.17
CA ASN A 93 5.54 2.06 4.14
C ASN A 93 4.85 2.53 5.43
N MET A 94 3.60 2.12 5.62
CA MET A 94 2.70 2.64 6.63
C MET A 94 2.82 1.88 7.96
N PRO A 95 2.75 2.57 9.13
CA PRO A 95 2.82 1.94 10.45
C PRO A 95 1.51 1.25 10.83
N ASP A 96 1.43 -0.07 10.79
CA ASP A 96 0.28 -0.85 11.31
C ASP A 96 0.39 -1.05 12.83
N GLY A 97 1.56 -1.47 13.29
CA GLY A 97 1.77 -1.79 14.69
C GLY A 97 1.83 -0.56 15.60
N LYS A 98 1.09 -0.57 16.74
CA LYS A 98 1.19 0.50 17.74
C LYS A 98 2.62 0.76 18.24
N PRO A 99 3.50 -0.25 18.44
CA PRO A 99 4.89 -0.01 18.80
C PRO A 99 5.64 0.90 17.82
N LEU A 100 5.38 0.81 16.51
CA LEU A 100 6.02 1.67 15.52
C LEU A 100 5.61 3.14 15.70
N SER A 101 4.33 3.41 15.88
CA SER A 101 3.84 4.77 16.13
C SER A 101 4.30 5.33 17.49
N ILE A 102 4.50 4.49 18.52
CA ILE A 102 5.10 4.91 19.79
C ILE A 102 6.54 5.37 19.57
N VAL A 103 7.37 4.58 18.86
CA VAL A 103 8.74 4.97 18.54
C VAL A 103 8.79 6.29 17.76
N GLN A 104 7.87 6.49 16.81
CA GLN A 104 7.76 7.74 16.08
C GLN A 104 7.43 8.93 17.00
N LYS A 105 6.47 8.76 17.92
CA LYS A 105 6.11 9.78 18.90
C LYS A 105 7.26 10.13 19.85
N LEU A 106 8.01 9.13 20.31
CA LEU A 106 9.20 9.35 21.14
C LEU A 106 10.32 10.10 20.38
N ARG A 107 10.33 10.03 19.06
CA ARG A 107 11.22 10.81 18.19
C ARG A 107 10.69 12.19 17.81
N GLY A 108 9.60 12.65 18.45
CA GLY A 108 9.05 14.00 18.29
C GLY A 108 7.91 14.13 17.28
N TYR A 109 7.50 13.04 16.60
CA TYR A 109 6.39 13.08 15.66
C TYR A 109 5.05 12.84 16.38
N THR A 110 4.52 13.87 17.03
CA THR A 110 3.30 13.78 17.86
C THR A 110 2.06 13.35 17.09
N GLN A 111 1.98 13.68 15.78
CA GLN A 111 0.89 13.33 14.88
C GLN A 111 0.92 11.85 14.40
N ALA A 112 2.03 11.14 14.64
CA ALA A 112 2.17 9.76 14.21
C ALA A 112 1.05 8.88 14.78
N GLY A 113 0.37 8.16 13.90
CA GLY A 113 -0.71 7.24 14.22
C GLY A 113 -0.46 5.84 13.66
N ARG A 114 -1.43 4.96 13.86
CA ARG A 114 -1.47 3.65 13.19
C ARG A 114 -2.22 3.76 11.87
N VAL A 115 -1.78 3.01 10.88
CA VAL A 115 -2.48 2.81 9.61
C VAL A 115 -2.63 1.30 9.35
N PRO A 116 -3.45 0.59 10.16
CA PRO A 116 -3.69 -0.84 9.95
C PRO A 116 -4.44 -1.07 8.64
N GLY A 117 -4.05 -2.13 7.91
CA GLY A 117 -4.73 -2.53 6.68
C GLY A 117 -6.26 -2.64 6.84
N PRO A 118 -6.76 -3.33 7.88
CA PRO A 118 -8.21 -3.43 8.12
C PRO A 118 -8.93 -2.10 8.39
N ASP A 119 -8.23 -1.05 8.81
CA ASP A 119 -8.82 0.29 9.03
C ASP A 119 -8.65 1.18 7.80
N LEU A 120 -7.55 1.02 7.05
CA LEU A 120 -7.29 1.75 5.81
C LEU A 120 -8.30 1.37 4.70
N MET A 121 -8.61 0.07 4.57
CA MET A 121 -9.58 -0.43 3.59
C MET A 121 -10.92 0.31 3.65
N PRO A 122 -11.67 0.34 4.77
CA PRO A 122 -12.96 1.03 4.87
C PRO A 122 -12.85 2.55 4.70
N ALA A 123 -11.73 3.16 5.08
CA ALA A 123 -11.51 4.59 4.88
C ALA A 123 -11.39 4.93 3.37
N ILE A 124 -10.64 4.13 2.62
CA ILE A 124 -10.54 4.26 1.15
C ILE A 124 -11.86 3.87 0.48
N PHE A 125 -12.59 2.84 0.93
CA PHE A 125 -13.89 2.46 0.34
C PHE A 125 -14.92 3.59 0.45
N LYS A 126 -15.03 4.25 1.60
CA LYS A 126 -15.92 5.41 1.79
C LYS A 126 -15.57 6.58 0.88
N LEU A 127 -14.27 6.82 0.67
CA LEU A 127 -13.81 7.82 -0.28
C LEU A 127 -14.18 7.41 -1.71
N SER A 128 -13.97 6.14 -2.05
CA SER A 128 -14.18 5.60 -3.39
C SER A 128 -15.64 5.63 -3.84
N GLU A 129 -16.59 5.50 -2.91
CA GLU A 129 -18.01 5.69 -3.23
C GLU A 129 -18.35 7.10 -3.74
N LYS A 130 -17.51 8.10 -3.41
CA LYS A 130 -17.64 9.49 -3.88
C LYS A 130 -16.80 9.77 -5.13
N ARG A 131 -15.63 9.14 -5.23
CA ARG A 131 -14.65 9.35 -6.31
C ARG A 131 -14.87 8.43 -7.50
N GLY A 132 -15.56 7.30 -7.30
CA GLY A 132 -15.74 6.28 -8.34
C GLY A 132 -14.50 5.43 -8.59
N TYR A 133 -13.61 5.30 -7.60
CA TYR A 133 -12.41 4.47 -7.73
C TYR A 133 -12.74 2.99 -7.88
N ARG A 134 -11.94 2.29 -8.66
CA ARG A 134 -12.10 0.90 -9.08
C ARG A 134 -11.17 0.00 -8.26
N HIS A 135 -11.73 -1.05 -7.67
CA HIS A 135 -11.01 -1.94 -6.75
C HIS A 135 -10.90 -3.35 -7.31
N TYR A 136 -9.68 -3.88 -7.28
CA TYR A 136 -9.39 -5.28 -7.53
C TYR A 136 -8.87 -5.94 -6.25
N PHE A 137 -9.27 -7.19 -5.98
CA PHE A 137 -8.86 -7.94 -4.80
C PHE A 137 -8.11 -9.20 -5.23
N TYR A 138 -6.87 -9.34 -4.79
CA TYR A 138 -5.97 -10.42 -5.15
C TYR A 138 -5.45 -11.13 -3.90
N GLY A 139 -5.75 -12.42 -3.72
CA GLY A 139 -5.23 -13.19 -2.59
C GLY A 139 -6.30 -13.93 -1.80
N SER A 140 -5.92 -14.45 -0.63
CA SER A 140 -6.74 -15.24 0.28
C SER A 140 -7.28 -16.53 -0.34
N THR A 141 -8.26 -17.18 0.30
CA THR A 141 -8.93 -18.38 -0.22
C THR A 141 -10.16 -18.02 -1.06
N PRO A 142 -10.60 -18.89 -1.98
CA PRO A 142 -11.83 -18.66 -2.74
C PRO A 142 -13.04 -18.36 -1.85
N GLU A 143 -13.18 -19.08 -0.75
CA GLU A 143 -14.26 -18.86 0.23
C GLU A 143 -14.20 -17.48 0.90
N THR A 144 -12.99 -17.04 1.29
CA THR A 144 -12.80 -15.73 1.92
C THR A 144 -13.08 -14.60 0.91
N ILE A 145 -12.61 -14.74 -0.32
CA ILE A 145 -12.83 -13.75 -1.40
C ILE A 145 -14.33 -13.61 -1.71
N GLU A 146 -15.05 -14.70 -1.80
CA GLU A 146 -16.50 -14.69 -2.04
C GLU A 146 -17.25 -13.98 -0.91
N LYS A 147 -17.00 -14.37 0.34
CA LYS A 147 -17.59 -13.71 1.52
C LYS A 147 -17.24 -12.22 1.61
N LEU A 148 -15.99 -11.87 1.29
CA LEU A 148 -15.54 -10.49 1.22
C LEU A 148 -16.38 -9.70 0.22
N GLY A 149 -16.55 -10.23 -1.01
CA GLY A 149 -17.32 -9.58 -2.06
C GLY A 149 -18.78 -9.32 -1.67
N ILE A 150 -19.43 -10.30 -1.03
CA ILE A 150 -20.83 -10.15 -0.53
C ILE A 150 -20.86 -9.02 0.50
N ARG A 151 -20.02 -9.06 1.53
CA ARG A 151 -20.04 -8.06 2.62
C ARG A 151 -19.63 -6.66 2.16
N LEU A 152 -18.72 -6.55 1.20
CA LEU A 152 -18.36 -5.24 0.66
C LEU A 152 -19.51 -4.61 -0.13
N LYS A 153 -20.26 -5.40 -0.92
CA LYS A 153 -21.45 -4.92 -1.64
C LYS A 153 -22.56 -4.46 -0.68
N GLU A 154 -22.73 -5.17 0.44
CA GLU A 154 -23.69 -4.78 1.49
C GLU A 154 -23.30 -3.50 2.20
N ALA A 155 -22.02 -3.39 2.60
CA ALA A 155 -21.51 -2.25 3.37
C ALA A 155 -21.25 -1.00 2.53
N TYR A 156 -20.89 -1.17 1.25
CA TYR A 156 -20.51 -0.10 0.31
C TYR A 156 -21.18 -0.33 -1.05
N PRO A 157 -22.51 -0.04 -1.18
CA PRO A 157 -23.27 -0.36 -2.38
C PRO A 157 -22.79 0.32 -3.67
N ARG A 158 -22.06 1.44 -3.56
CA ARG A 158 -21.51 2.18 -4.71
C ARG A 158 -20.04 1.89 -5.00
N LEU A 159 -19.42 0.97 -4.24
CA LEU A 159 -18.04 0.58 -4.44
C LEU A 159 -17.89 -0.18 -5.77
N GLN A 160 -17.00 0.28 -6.63
CA GLN A 160 -16.73 -0.36 -7.90
C GLN A 160 -15.71 -1.51 -7.72
N ILE A 161 -16.20 -2.72 -7.48
CA ILE A 161 -15.38 -3.94 -7.45
C ILE A 161 -15.28 -4.45 -8.88
N VAL A 162 -14.11 -4.31 -9.50
CA VAL A 162 -13.87 -4.64 -10.91
C VAL A 162 -13.25 -6.01 -11.12
N GLY A 163 -12.80 -6.66 -10.05
CA GLY A 163 -12.32 -8.04 -10.08
C GLY A 163 -11.93 -8.54 -8.71
N MET A 164 -11.98 -9.87 -8.58
CA MET A 164 -11.58 -10.59 -7.37
C MET A 164 -10.95 -11.92 -7.78
N TYR A 165 -9.75 -12.21 -7.30
CA TYR A 165 -9.04 -13.44 -7.67
C TYR A 165 -8.31 -14.06 -6.49
N SER A 166 -8.49 -15.36 -6.32
CA SER A 166 -7.77 -16.18 -5.34
C SER A 166 -6.73 -17.04 -6.07
N PRO A 167 -5.42 -16.72 -5.97
CA PRO A 167 -4.39 -17.51 -6.64
C PRO A 167 -4.26 -18.90 -5.98
N PRO A 168 -3.78 -19.89 -6.72
CA PRO A 168 -3.57 -21.24 -6.19
C PRO A 168 -2.52 -21.22 -5.07
N PHE A 169 -2.62 -22.18 -4.12
CA PHE A 169 -1.64 -22.35 -3.02
C PHE A 169 -0.33 -23.01 -3.47
N ARG A 170 0.04 -22.87 -4.72
CA ARG A 170 1.32 -23.29 -5.29
C ARG A 170 2.00 -22.12 -5.98
N PRO A 171 3.29 -22.18 -6.29
CA PRO A 171 3.90 -21.23 -7.20
C PRO A 171 3.15 -21.24 -8.54
N MET A 172 2.90 -20.06 -9.08
CA MET A 172 2.37 -19.90 -10.44
C MET A 172 3.51 -20.04 -11.44
N THR A 173 3.21 -20.51 -12.66
CA THR A 173 4.16 -20.43 -13.76
C THR A 173 4.28 -18.98 -14.23
N VAL A 174 5.31 -18.71 -15.04
CA VAL A 174 5.52 -17.35 -15.61
C VAL A 174 4.34 -16.96 -16.50
N GLU A 175 3.78 -17.93 -17.23
CA GLU A 175 2.64 -17.73 -18.12
C GLU A 175 1.37 -17.45 -17.32
N GLU A 176 1.07 -18.24 -16.28
CA GLU A 176 -0.08 -18.02 -15.39
C GLU A 176 0.00 -16.64 -14.71
N ASP A 177 1.19 -16.23 -14.28
CA ASP A 177 1.40 -14.92 -13.66
C ASP A 177 1.19 -13.78 -14.65
N ALA A 178 1.70 -13.92 -15.88
CA ALA A 178 1.50 -12.94 -16.94
C ALA A 178 0.02 -12.78 -17.32
N GLU A 179 -0.70 -13.89 -17.47
CA GLU A 179 -2.14 -13.91 -17.78
C GLU A 179 -2.95 -13.19 -16.71
N ILE A 180 -2.66 -13.42 -15.42
CA ILE A 180 -3.40 -12.76 -14.35
C ILE A 180 -3.09 -11.24 -14.27
N ILE A 181 -1.85 -10.83 -14.57
CA ILE A 181 -1.50 -9.42 -14.66
C ILE A 181 -2.23 -8.73 -15.80
N GLU A 182 -2.35 -9.37 -16.96
CA GLU A 182 -3.13 -8.86 -18.07
C GLU A 182 -4.60 -8.71 -17.71
N GLN A 183 -5.21 -9.75 -17.12
CA GLN A 183 -6.60 -9.71 -16.62
C GLN A 183 -6.82 -8.56 -15.61
N ILE A 184 -5.89 -8.35 -14.66
CA ILE A 184 -5.96 -7.22 -13.72
C ILE A 184 -5.96 -5.91 -14.49
N ASN A 185 -5.03 -5.73 -15.43
CA ASN A 185 -4.85 -4.48 -16.17
C ASN A 185 -6.03 -4.16 -17.10
N GLU A 186 -6.67 -5.17 -17.71
CA GLU A 186 -7.89 -5.01 -18.52
C GLU A 186 -9.04 -4.40 -17.70
N THR A 187 -9.13 -4.72 -16.41
CA THR A 187 -10.14 -4.14 -15.52
C THR A 187 -9.86 -2.69 -15.16
N LYS A 188 -8.68 -2.14 -15.48
CA LYS A 188 -8.24 -0.76 -15.18
C LYS A 188 -8.51 -0.37 -13.72
N PRO A 189 -7.97 -1.10 -12.73
CA PRO A 189 -8.19 -0.80 -11.33
C PRO A 189 -7.40 0.45 -10.92
N ASP A 190 -7.94 1.21 -9.96
CA ASP A 190 -7.20 2.24 -9.25
C ASP A 190 -6.43 1.63 -8.07
N PHE A 191 -7.07 0.71 -7.36
CA PHE A 191 -6.54 0.02 -6.19
C PHE A 191 -6.51 -1.49 -6.40
N ILE A 192 -5.36 -2.12 -6.14
CA ILE A 192 -5.22 -3.57 -6.07
C ILE A 192 -4.89 -3.93 -4.62
N TRP A 193 -5.85 -4.53 -3.94
CA TRP A 193 -5.69 -5.03 -2.59
C TRP A 193 -5.05 -6.40 -2.62
N VAL A 194 -3.93 -6.57 -1.89
CA VAL A 194 -3.18 -7.83 -1.88
C VAL A 194 -3.26 -8.50 -0.52
N GLY A 195 -3.89 -9.68 -0.49
CA GLY A 195 -4.16 -10.47 0.71
C GLY A 195 -3.43 -11.81 0.72
N LEU A 196 -2.13 -11.85 0.39
CA LEU A 196 -1.32 -13.08 0.39
C LEU A 196 -0.61 -13.35 1.73
N GLY A 197 -0.61 -12.36 2.63
CA GLY A 197 0.15 -12.38 3.87
C GLY A 197 1.64 -12.07 3.70
N ALA A 198 2.22 -11.43 4.75
CA ALA A 198 3.65 -11.12 4.79
C ALA A 198 4.50 -12.37 5.06
N PRO A 199 5.72 -12.47 4.45
CA PRO A 199 6.38 -11.54 3.53
C PRO A 199 6.01 -11.75 2.05
N LYS A 200 5.13 -12.72 1.73
CA LYS A 200 4.82 -13.12 0.35
C LYS A 200 4.18 -11.97 -0.44
N GLN A 201 3.25 -11.23 0.18
CA GLN A 201 2.54 -10.14 -0.50
C GLN A 201 3.47 -8.98 -0.88
N GLU A 202 4.41 -8.59 -0.02
CA GLU A 202 5.32 -7.49 -0.31
C GLU A 202 6.30 -7.86 -1.42
N ARG A 203 6.80 -9.11 -1.44
CA ARG A 203 7.64 -9.63 -2.52
C ARG A 203 6.89 -9.63 -3.84
N TRP A 204 5.67 -10.16 -3.86
CA TRP A 204 4.82 -10.18 -5.05
C TRP A 204 4.57 -8.75 -5.58
N MET A 205 4.20 -7.82 -4.71
CA MET A 205 3.99 -6.42 -5.11
C MET A 205 5.25 -5.77 -5.69
N ALA A 206 6.41 -6.04 -5.10
CA ALA A 206 7.68 -5.51 -5.60
C ALA A 206 8.07 -6.09 -6.97
N GLU A 207 7.81 -7.38 -7.21
CA GLU A 207 8.04 -8.07 -8.49
C GLU A 207 7.11 -7.54 -9.60
N HIS A 208 5.94 -7.03 -9.21
CA HIS A 208 4.92 -6.50 -10.13
C HIS A 208 4.88 -4.97 -10.22
N LYS A 209 5.81 -4.29 -9.57
CA LYS A 209 5.99 -2.85 -9.70
C LYS A 209 6.20 -2.45 -11.15
N GLY A 210 5.39 -1.52 -11.65
CA GLY A 210 5.40 -1.05 -13.03
C GLY A 210 4.76 -2.01 -14.04
N LYS A 211 4.35 -3.23 -13.64
CA LYS A 211 3.63 -4.18 -14.51
C LYS A 211 2.12 -4.10 -14.33
N VAL A 212 1.67 -3.73 -13.14
CA VAL A 212 0.25 -3.55 -12.79
C VAL A 212 -0.10 -2.07 -12.81
N ASN A 213 -1.20 -1.70 -13.45
CA ASN A 213 -1.53 -0.28 -13.73
C ASN A 213 -2.15 0.48 -12.54
N GLY A 214 -2.64 -0.18 -11.51
CA GLY A 214 -3.16 0.46 -10.30
C GLY A 214 -2.12 0.50 -9.17
N ILE A 215 -2.48 1.10 -8.02
CA ILE A 215 -1.64 1.05 -6.83
C ILE A 215 -1.91 -0.23 -6.05
N MET A 216 -0.86 -0.96 -5.68
CA MET A 216 -0.95 -2.20 -4.92
C MET A 216 -0.81 -1.92 -3.41
N LEU A 217 -1.71 -2.50 -2.57
CA LEU A 217 -1.67 -2.37 -1.12
C LEU A 217 -1.67 -3.74 -0.44
N GLY A 218 -0.61 -4.03 0.31
CA GLY A 218 -0.48 -5.29 1.06
C GLY A 218 -1.24 -5.24 2.39
N VAL A 219 -2.45 -5.77 2.43
CA VAL A 219 -3.34 -5.70 3.61
C VAL A 219 -3.45 -7.01 4.39
N GLY A 220 -2.92 -8.11 3.83
CA GLY A 220 -2.87 -9.42 4.51
C GLY A 220 -4.23 -9.86 5.05
N ALA A 221 -4.30 -10.08 6.37
CA ALA A 221 -5.52 -10.51 7.06
C ALA A 221 -6.68 -9.49 7.02
N GLY A 222 -6.51 -8.33 6.39
CA GLY A 222 -7.61 -7.39 6.15
C GLY A 222 -8.79 -8.04 5.43
N PHE A 223 -8.52 -8.97 4.51
CA PHE A 223 -9.55 -9.74 3.82
C PHE A 223 -10.35 -10.61 4.79
N ASP A 224 -9.67 -11.34 5.66
CA ASP A 224 -10.31 -12.25 6.63
C ASP A 224 -11.19 -11.47 7.61
N PHE A 225 -10.75 -10.29 8.06
CA PHE A 225 -11.53 -9.44 8.97
C PHE A 225 -12.79 -8.89 8.30
N HIS A 226 -12.68 -8.41 7.07
CA HIS A 226 -13.83 -7.88 6.33
C HIS A 226 -14.76 -8.97 5.80
N ALA A 227 -14.22 -10.15 5.46
CA ALA A 227 -15.02 -11.34 5.15
C ALA A 227 -15.70 -11.92 6.40
N GLY A 228 -15.22 -11.56 7.62
CA GLY A 228 -15.69 -12.08 8.90
C GLY A 228 -15.34 -13.54 9.14
N THR A 229 -14.33 -14.05 8.45
CA THR A 229 -13.78 -15.40 8.68
C THR A 229 -12.87 -15.44 9.92
N VAL A 230 -12.33 -14.28 10.31
CA VAL A 230 -11.51 -14.10 11.52
C VAL A 230 -12.06 -12.92 12.33
N LEU A 231 -12.14 -13.10 13.66
CA LEU A 231 -12.57 -12.04 14.56
C LEU A 231 -11.42 -11.10 14.89
N ARG A 232 -11.65 -9.80 14.77
CA ARG A 232 -10.67 -8.79 15.17
C ARG A 232 -10.61 -8.67 16.69
N ALA A 233 -9.42 -8.37 17.22
CA ALA A 233 -9.24 -8.11 18.64
C ALA A 233 -10.15 -6.95 19.12
N PRO A 234 -10.69 -7.01 20.34
CA PRO A 234 -11.38 -5.90 20.94
C PRO A 234 -10.52 -4.63 20.94
N ARG A 235 -11.13 -3.44 20.83
CA ARG A 235 -10.41 -2.16 20.72
C ARG A 235 -9.40 -1.94 21.86
N TRP A 236 -9.77 -2.26 23.09
CA TRP A 236 -8.88 -2.11 24.23
C TRP A 236 -7.60 -2.96 24.10
N MET A 237 -7.69 -4.19 23.55
CA MET A 237 -6.49 -5.01 23.28
C MET A 237 -5.61 -4.41 22.19
N GLN A 238 -6.22 -3.80 21.17
CA GLN A 238 -5.48 -3.09 20.13
C GLN A 238 -4.75 -1.86 20.70
N GLU A 239 -5.36 -1.16 21.67
CA GLU A 239 -4.80 0.02 22.33
C GLU A 239 -3.63 -0.30 23.27
N VAL A 240 -3.62 -1.47 23.89
CA VAL A 240 -2.52 -1.93 24.77
C VAL A 240 -1.51 -2.83 24.07
N CYS A 241 -1.46 -2.82 22.73
CA CYS A 241 -0.53 -3.62 21.93
C CYS A 241 -0.71 -5.15 22.07
N MET A 242 -1.88 -5.66 22.47
CA MET A 242 -2.15 -7.08 22.70
C MET A 242 -2.94 -7.76 21.56
N GLU A 243 -3.09 -7.13 20.41
CA GLU A 243 -3.77 -7.70 19.23
C GLU A 243 -3.09 -9.00 18.76
N TRP A 244 -1.76 -9.09 18.86
CA TRP A 244 -1.00 -10.30 18.54
C TRP A 244 -1.39 -11.51 19.41
N LEU A 245 -1.66 -11.28 20.70
CA LEU A 245 -2.08 -12.33 21.63
C LEU A 245 -3.47 -12.87 21.27
N TRP A 246 -4.41 -11.98 20.94
CA TRP A 246 -5.73 -12.35 20.47
C TRP A 246 -5.67 -13.22 19.20
N ARG A 247 -4.84 -12.80 18.24
CA ARG A 247 -4.63 -13.58 17.00
C ARG A 247 -3.99 -14.93 17.27
N MET A 248 -3.02 -15.00 18.18
CA MET A 248 -2.38 -16.24 18.58
C MET A 248 -3.38 -17.22 19.21
N MET A 249 -4.35 -16.75 20.00
CA MET A 249 -5.41 -17.60 20.56
C MET A 249 -6.35 -18.17 19.48
N GLN A 250 -6.58 -17.45 18.39
CA GLN A 250 -7.42 -17.92 17.30
C GLN A 250 -6.72 -18.92 16.38
N ASP A 251 -5.41 -18.78 16.16
CA ASP A 251 -4.63 -19.66 15.29
C ASP A 251 -3.23 -19.94 15.89
N PRO A 252 -3.18 -20.72 17.00
CA PRO A 252 -1.94 -20.96 17.72
C PRO A 252 -0.91 -21.73 16.88
N LYS A 253 -1.35 -22.72 16.10
CA LYS A 253 -0.45 -23.57 15.31
C LYS A 253 0.36 -22.78 14.28
N ARG A 254 -0.25 -21.81 13.64
CA ARG A 254 0.39 -20.98 12.61
C ARG A 254 1.16 -19.81 13.20
N LEU A 255 0.64 -19.18 14.28
CA LEU A 255 1.18 -17.93 14.78
C LEU A 255 2.20 -18.10 15.90
N PHE A 256 2.16 -19.20 16.67
CA PHE A 256 3.10 -19.44 17.75
C PHE A 256 4.57 -19.48 17.27
N PRO A 257 4.95 -20.23 16.20
CA PRO A 257 6.31 -20.19 15.69
C PRO A 257 6.73 -18.79 15.21
N ARG A 258 5.81 -18.04 14.62
CA ARG A 258 6.04 -16.70 14.11
C ARG A 258 6.36 -15.64 15.18
N TYR A 259 5.90 -15.85 16.40
CA TYR A 259 6.11 -14.91 17.52
C TYR A 259 7.25 -15.35 18.45
N LEU A 260 7.79 -16.57 18.31
CA LEU A 260 8.97 -17.04 19.03
C LEU A 260 10.29 -16.69 18.36
N ASP A 261 10.28 -16.45 17.04
CA ASP A 261 11.41 -15.96 16.25
C ASP A 261 11.57 -14.43 16.40
#